data_d14f25334046c98261c3871879819ad9
#
_entry.id   d14f25334046c98261c3871879819ad9
#
_cell.length_a   1.000
_cell.length_b   1.000
_cell.length_c   1.000
_cell.angle_alpha   90.00
_cell.angle_beta   90.00
_cell.angle_gamma   90.00
#
_symmetry.space_group_name_H-M   'P 1'
#
loop_
_entity.id
_entity.type
_entity.pdbx_description
1 polymer ?
#
loop_
_entity_poly.entity_id
_entity_poly.type
_entity_poly.pdbx_seq_one_letter_code
_entity_poly.pdbx_strand_id
1 'polypeptide(L)'
;MKNIAVTVDNLCIKYRGLKKTSIRASWSRLRDKVEVFEALKNVSFELEEGKILGIIGKNGSGKSTMLKAIAGVFSPDSGTIDLHNNSISLLSIGVGFNRKLTGKENIYLSGMLLGFDEEQIKEKEKEIIDFADIGDFINRPVKTYSSGMYSKLAFAITAILETDIMLIDEVLSVGDAKFKEKSYNKMKELITDDKRTVIIVSHNLTTIKNLCDEVLWLNDGEVIEIGKPEVIIPKYEKFMNE
;
A
#
# COMPACT_ATOMS: atom_id res chain seq x y z
N MET A 1 16.04 23.50 4.44
CA MET A 1 15.74 22.76 3.20
C MET A 1 14.64 21.79 3.55
N LYS A 2 13.62 21.64 2.70
CA LYS A 2 12.59 20.62 2.90
C LYS A 2 13.21 19.28 2.54
N ASN A 3 13.12 18.29 3.44
CA ASN A 3 13.57 16.94 3.15
C ASN A 3 12.48 16.23 2.32
N ILE A 4 12.88 15.56 1.25
CA ILE A 4 11.97 14.76 0.41
C ILE A 4 12.04 13.31 0.89
N ALA A 5 10.88 12.71 1.15
CA ALA A 5 10.77 11.32 1.55
C ALA A 5 10.60 10.38 0.36
N VAL A 6 9.88 10.82 -0.67
CA VAL A 6 9.61 10.03 -1.88
C VAL A 6 9.73 10.92 -3.09
N THR A 7 10.51 10.49 -4.08
CA THR A 7 10.51 11.04 -5.44
C THR A 7 10.07 9.97 -6.41
N VAL A 8 9.04 10.25 -7.19
CA VAL A 8 8.59 9.42 -8.31
C VAL A 8 8.81 10.22 -9.59
N ASP A 9 9.56 9.69 -10.55
CA ASP A 9 9.87 10.36 -11.80
C ASP A 9 9.53 9.50 -13.02
N ASN A 10 8.61 10.01 -13.85
CA ASN A 10 8.17 9.41 -15.13
C ASN A 10 7.77 7.93 -15.01
N LEU A 11 7.14 7.56 -13.90
CA LEU A 11 6.76 6.18 -13.59
C LEU A 11 5.74 5.64 -14.59
N CYS A 12 6.09 4.53 -15.26
CA CYS A 12 5.19 3.79 -16.12
C CYS A 12 5.08 2.33 -15.67
N ILE A 13 3.86 1.80 -15.65
CA ILE A 13 3.59 0.39 -15.37
C ILE A 13 2.60 -0.16 -16.39
N LYS A 14 2.94 -1.32 -16.98
CA LYS A 14 2.20 -1.98 -18.04
C LYS A 14 1.84 -3.41 -17.64
N TYR A 15 0.56 -3.73 -17.71
CA TYR A 15 0.09 -5.11 -17.58
C TYR A 15 -0.02 -5.75 -18.96
N ARG A 16 0.63 -6.89 -19.13
CA ARG A 16 0.50 -7.70 -20.36
C ARG A 16 -0.59 -8.73 -20.16
N GLY A 17 -1.66 -8.64 -20.93
CA GLY A 17 -2.73 -9.62 -20.92
C GLY A 17 -2.21 -11.02 -21.25
N LEU A 18 -2.70 -12.04 -20.53
CA LEU A 18 -2.42 -13.43 -20.89
C LEU A 18 -3.11 -13.73 -22.24
N LYS A 19 -2.35 -14.27 -23.20
CA LYS A 19 -2.96 -14.78 -24.44
C LYS A 19 -4.06 -15.77 -24.07
N LYS A 20 -5.29 -15.53 -24.51
CA LYS A 20 -6.34 -16.54 -24.49
C LYS A 20 -5.91 -17.66 -25.45
N THR A 21 -5.25 -18.68 -24.95
CA THR A 21 -4.98 -19.92 -25.68
C THR A 21 -6.30 -20.67 -25.83
N SER A 22 -7.06 -20.36 -26.87
CA SER A 22 -8.15 -21.21 -27.35
C SER A 22 -7.49 -22.43 -27.96
N ILE A 23 -7.77 -23.61 -27.41
CA ILE A 23 -7.29 -24.92 -27.89
C ILE A 23 -7.68 -25.19 -29.36
N ARG A 24 -8.60 -24.42 -29.93
CA ARG A 24 -9.09 -24.55 -31.32
C ARG A 24 -8.39 -23.68 -32.36
N ALA A 25 -7.48 -22.78 -31.99
CA ALA A 25 -6.82 -21.84 -32.91
C ALA A 25 -5.40 -22.30 -33.34
N SER A 26 -5.14 -23.59 -33.43
CA SER A 26 -3.81 -24.13 -33.76
C SER A 26 -3.40 -24.01 -35.24
N TRP A 27 -4.20 -23.38 -36.14
CA TRP A 27 -3.90 -23.35 -37.56
C TRP A 27 -3.86 -21.98 -38.25
N SER A 28 -4.01 -20.89 -37.57
CA SER A 28 -3.71 -19.56 -38.13
C SER A 28 -2.66 -18.84 -37.32
N ARG A 29 -1.41 -18.84 -37.79
CA ARG A 29 -0.31 -18.03 -37.30
C ARG A 29 -0.55 -16.55 -37.65
N LEU A 30 -1.61 -15.96 -37.13
CA LEU A 30 -1.76 -14.52 -37.10
C LEU A 30 -1.18 -14.06 -35.74
N ARG A 31 -0.26 -13.11 -35.79
CA ARG A 31 0.35 -12.43 -34.62
C ARG A 31 -0.76 -11.79 -33.79
N ASP A 32 -1.29 -12.54 -32.83
CA ASP A 32 -2.15 -11.96 -31.80
C ASP A 32 -1.30 -10.93 -31.05
N LYS A 33 -1.60 -9.66 -31.24
CA LYS A 33 -1.03 -8.59 -30.43
C LYS A 33 -1.40 -8.87 -28.98
N VAL A 34 -0.40 -9.04 -28.13
CA VAL A 34 -0.62 -9.07 -26.67
C VAL A 34 -1.21 -7.72 -26.31
N GLU A 35 -2.42 -7.71 -25.77
CA GLU A 35 -3.06 -6.48 -25.31
C GLU A 35 -2.27 -5.97 -24.11
N VAL A 36 -1.66 -4.80 -24.25
CA VAL A 36 -0.88 -4.13 -23.20
C VAL A 36 -1.77 -3.05 -22.61
N PHE A 37 -2.07 -3.18 -21.31
CA PHE A 37 -2.78 -2.16 -20.56
C PHE A 37 -1.78 -1.32 -19.78
N GLU A 38 -1.70 -0.04 -20.06
CA GLU A 38 -0.85 0.90 -19.32
C GLU A 38 -1.61 1.39 -18.10
N ALA A 39 -1.24 0.86 -16.92
CA ALA A 39 -1.87 1.16 -15.66
C ALA A 39 -1.37 2.49 -15.06
N LEU A 40 -0.10 2.85 -15.33
CA LEU A 40 0.49 4.15 -15.00
C LEU A 40 1.26 4.67 -16.20
N LYS A 41 1.15 5.98 -16.45
CA LYS A 41 1.69 6.67 -17.63
C LYS A 41 2.40 7.95 -17.19
N ASN A 42 3.73 7.92 -17.18
CA ASN A 42 4.59 9.08 -16.85
C ASN A 42 4.18 9.81 -15.56
N VAL A 43 3.88 9.07 -14.50
CA VAL A 43 3.51 9.63 -13.21
C VAL A 43 4.75 10.21 -12.54
N SER A 44 4.70 11.49 -12.15
CA SER A 44 5.78 12.16 -11.42
C SER A 44 5.22 12.99 -10.27
N PHE A 45 5.84 12.86 -9.09
CA PHE A 45 5.57 13.71 -7.92
C PHE A 45 6.68 13.58 -6.88
N GLU A 46 6.72 14.52 -5.96
CA GLU A 46 7.58 14.50 -4.77
C GLU A 46 6.71 14.60 -3.52
N LEU A 47 7.12 13.93 -2.44
CA LEU A 47 6.46 14.00 -1.15
C LEU A 47 7.49 14.37 -0.09
N GLU A 48 7.24 15.45 0.66
CA GLU A 48 8.07 15.89 1.77
C GLU A 48 7.92 14.97 2.98
N GLU A 49 8.99 14.86 3.80
CA GLU A 49 8.95 14.14 5.07
C GLU A 49 7.88 14.72 6.01
N GLY A 50 7.19 13.84 6.74
CA GLY A 50 6.13 14.21 7.68
C GLY A 50 4.82 14.66 7.02
N LYS A 51 4.69 14.52 5.69
CA LYS A 51 3.47 14.90 4.96
C LYS A 51 2.57 13.71 4.66
N ILE A 52 1.28 13.99 4.57
CA ILE A 52 0.25 13.01 4.24
C ILE A 52 -0.27 13.32 2.83
N LEU A 53 -0.02 12.41 1.88
CA LEU A 53 -0.53 12.49 0.52
C LEU A 53 -1.75 11.59 0.35
N GLY A 54 -2.88 12.18 -0.03
CA GLY A 54 -4.08 11.45 -0.43
C GLY A 54 -4.06 11.16 -1.94
N ILE A 55 -4.35 9.93 -2.35
CA ILE A 55 -4.51 9.59 -3.77
C ILE A 55 -5.98 9.30 -4.05
N ILE A 56 -6.59 10.10 -4.93
CA ILE A 56 -7.97 9.95 -5.36
C ILE A 56 -8.07 9.64 -6.85
N GLY A 57 -9.19 9.09 -7.28
CA GLY A 57 -9.45 8.76 -8.69
C GLY A 57 -10.50 7.66 -8.83
N LYS A 58 -11.03 7.47 -10.04
CA LYS A 58 -12.01 6.42 -10.38
C LYS A 58 -11.46 5.02 -10.12
N ASN A 59 -12.36 4.02 -10.03
CA ASN A 59 -11.94 2.63 -10.03
C ASN A 59 -11.19 2.31 -11.33
N GLY A 60 -10.04 1.63 -11.20
CA GLY A 60 -9.18 1.32 -12.36
C GLY A 60 -8.24 2.45 -12.80
N SER A 61 -8.21 3.61 -12.12
CA SER A 61 -7.30 4.71 -12.48
C SER A 61 -5.82 4.47 -12.19
N GLY A 62 -5.46 3.35 -11.52
CA GLY A 62 -4.07 3.00 -11.23
C GLY A 62 -3.62 3.20 -9.78
N LYS A 63 -4.48 3.67 -8.85
CA LYS A 63 -4.13 4.00 -7.45
C LYS A 63 -3.41 2.85 -6.71
N SER A 64 -4.02 1.68 -6.64
CA SER A 64 -3.42 0.52 -5.96
C SER A 64 -2.18 -0.01 -6.70
N THR A 65 -2.08 0.19 -8.02
CA THR A 65 -0.88 -0.11 -8.79
C THR A 65 0.26 0.81 -8.39
N MET A 66 -0.02 2.11 -8.23
CA MET A 66 0.95 3.09 -7.79
C MET A 66 1.45 2.81 -6.37
N LEU A 67 0.55 2.53 -5.41
CA LEU A 67 0.95 2.13 -4.06
C LEU A 67 1.87 0.90 -4.05
N LYS A 68 1.51 -0.14 -4.82
CA LYS A 68 2.31 -1.37 -4.91
C LYS A 68 3.66 -1.15 -5.59
N ALA A 69 3.75 -0.21 -6.53
CA ALA A 69 5.01 0.16 -7.16
C ALA A 69 5.92 0.89 -6.16
N ILE A 70 5.38 1.86 -5.42
CA ILE A 70 6.12 2.59 -4.38
C ILE A 70 6.57 1.63 -3.28
N ALA A 71 5.73 0.65 -2.91
CA ALA A 71 6.07 -0.43 -1.96
C ALA A 71 7.13 -1.43 -2.49
N GLY A 72 7.60 -1.29 -3.73
CA GLY A 72 8.55 -2.24 -4.33
C GLY A 72 7.95 -3.61 -4.71
N VAL A 73 6.61 -3.78 -4.66
CA VAL A 73 5.93 -5.02 -5.05
C VAL A 73 5.97 -5.21 -6.57
N PHE A 74 5.95 -4.11 -7.33
CA PHE A 74 6.09 -4.10 -8.78
C PHE A 74 7.31 -3.28 -9.18
N SER A 75 8.11 -3.83 -10.10
CA SER A 75 9.16 -3.07 -10.75
C SER A 75 8.56 -2.20 -11.84
N PRO A 76 8.95 -0.91 -11.97
CA PRO A 76 8.56 -0.06 -13.08
C PRO A 76 8.97 -0.63 -14.45
N ASP A 77 8.13 -0.45 -15.48
CA ASP A 77 8.56 -0.67 -16.87
C ASP A 77 9.47 0.47 -17.36
N SER A 78 9.26 1.69 -16.86
CA SER A 78 10.17 2.83 -17.01
C SER A 78 9.94 3.87 -15.92
N GLY A 79 10.87 4.82 -15.77
CA GLY A 79 10.89 5.79 -14.69
C GLY A 79 11.56 5.25 -13.43
N THR A 80 11.59 6.05 -12.38
CA THR A 80 12.27 5.74 -11.11
C THR A 80 11.42 6.09 -9.90
N ILE A 81 11.65 5.38 -8.81
CA ILE A 81 11.12 5.66 -7.47
C ILE A 81 12.33 5.71 -6.54
N ASP A 82 12.53 6.86 -5.89
CA ASP A 82 13.57 7.05 -4.87
C ASP A 82 12.92 7.31 -3.52
N LEU A 83 13.22 6.48 -2.54
CA LEU A 83 12.74 6.58 -1.17
C LEU A 83 13.73 7.31 -0.25
N HIS A 84 14.83 7.84 -0.78
CA HIS A 84 15.86 8.59 -0.04
C HIS A 84 16.35 7.87 1.22
N ASN A 85 16.55 6.56 1.14
CA ASN A 85 16.92 5.64 2.22
C ASN A 85 15.85 5.48 3.34
N ASN A 86 14.63 5.96 3.13
CA ASN A 86 13.54 5.73 4.07
C ASN A 86 13.04 4.29 3.99
N SER A 87 12.71 3.71 5.16
CA SER A 87 12.00 2.45 5.26
C SER A 87 10.52 2.63 4.88
N ILE A 88 9.92 1.60 4.26
CA ILE A 88 8.54 1.71 3.77
C ILE A 88 7.73 0.47 4.12
N SER A 89 6.48 0.65 4.51
CA SER A 89 5.52 -0.43 4.72
C SER A 89 4.19 -0.19 4.02
N LEU A 90 3.59 -1.26 3.50
CA LEU A 90 2.22 -1.26 2.99
C LEU A 90 1.31 -1.88 4.04
N LEU A 91 0.42 -1.06 4.60
CA LEU A 91 -0.49 -1.46 5.67
C LEU A 91 -1.66 -2.24 5.05
N SER A 92 -1.59 -3.54 4.96
CA SER A 92 -2.73 -4.43 4.65
C SER A 92 -2.36 -5.84 4.19
N ILE A 93 -1.13 -6.10 3.83
CA ILE A 93 -0.77 -7.39 3.25
C ILE A 93 0.43 -7.92 4.05
N GLY A 94 0.33 -9.11 4.61
CA GLY A 94 1.47 -9.78 5.25
C GLY A 94 2.64 -9.89 4.29
N VAL A 95 3.49 -8.88 4.28
CA VAL A 95 4.67 -8.81 3.43
C VAL A 95 5.57 -9.99 3.77
N GLY A 96 5.86 -10.81 2.78
CA GLY A 96 6.78 -11.93 2.92
C GLY A 96 6.28 -13.12 3.76
N PHE A 97 5.01 -13.16 4.18
CA PHE A 97 4.50 -14.28 4.97
C PHE A 97 4.76 -15.62 4.29
N ASN A 98 5.48 -16.49 5.00
CA ASN A 98 5.64 -17.87 4.62
C ASN A 98 4.61 -18.74 5.39
N ARG A 99 3.66 -19.32 4.65
CA ARG A 99 2.56 -20.12 5.23
C ARG A 99 3.02 -21.37 5.99
N LYS A 100 4.25 -21.83 5.76
CA LYS A 100 4.83 -23.01 6.46
C LYS A 100 5.42 -22.64 7.82
N LEU A 101 5.79 -21.40 8.02
CA LEU A 101 6.33 -20.87 9.28
C LEU A 101 5.20 -20.55 10.26
N THR A 102 5.51 -20.51 11.55
CA THR A 102 4.64 -20.06 12.62
C THR A 102 4.38 -18.56 12.52
N GLY A 103 3.37 -18.07 13.25
CA GLY A 103 3.13 -16.63 13.35
C GLY A 103 4.34 -15.87 13.90
N LYS A 104 4.97 -16.44 14.94
CA LYS A 104 6.18 -15.87 15.55
C LYS A 104 7.34 -15.78 14.56
N GLU A 105 7.63 -16.84 13.81
CA GLU A 105 8.67 -16.82 12.77
C GLU A 105 8.33 -15.82 11.65
N ASN A 106 7.05 -15.63 11.32
CA ASN A 106 6.63 -14.63 10.34
C ASN A 106 6.77 -13.19 10.84
N ILE A 107 6.70 -12.92 12.16
CA ILE A 107 7.04 -11.61 12.73
C ILE A 107 8.48 -11.24 12.35
N TYR A 108 9.43 -12.16 12.59
CA TYR A 108 10.84 -11.93 12.26
C TYR A 108 11.07 -11.81 10.76
N LEU A 109 10.50 -12.73 9.98
CA LEU A 109 10.65 -12.70 8.51
C LEU A 109 10.13 -11.38 7.92
N SER A 110 8.95 -10.95 8.33
CA SER A 110 8.37 -9.69 7.84
C SER A 110 9.13 -8.48 8.35
N GLY A 111 9.55 -8.47 9.62
CA GLY A 111 10.33 -7.37 10.20
C GLY A 111 11.66 -7.17 9.48
N MET A 112 12.40 -8.26 9.20
CA MET A 112 13.63 -8.20 8.41
C MET A 112 13.40 -7.71 6.98
N LEU A 113 12.30 -8.10 6.34
CA LEU A 113 11.94 -7.60 5.01
C LEU A 113 11.54 -6.12 5.00
N LEU A 114 11.07 -5.59 6.14
CA LEU A 114 10.80 -4.17 6.33
C LEU A 114 12.07 -3.36 6.70
N GLY A 115 13.22 -4.02 6.85
CA GLY A 115 14.51 -3.39 7.12
C GLY A 115 14.91 -3.33 8.59
N PHE A 116 14.15 -3.97 9.51
CA PHE A 116 14.48 -4.03 10.93
C PHE A 116 15.47 -5.16 11.22
N ASP A 117 16.38 -4.94 12.17
CA ASP A 117 17.25 -5.99 12.67
C ASP A 117 16.53 -6.88 13.70
N GLU A 118 17.18 -8.01 14.06
CA GLU A 118 16.58 -9.01 14.95
C GLU A 118 16.33 -8.45 16.37
N GLU A 119 17.17 -7.56 16.85
CA GLU A 119 17.04 -6.97 18.19
C GLU A 119 15.84 -6.01 18.25
N GLN A 120 15.68 -5.15 17.24
CA GLN A 120 14.54 -4.25 17.10
C GLN A 120 13.22 -5.04 17.03
N ILE A 121 13.18 -6.12 16.26
CA ILE A 121 11.99 -6.97 16.14
C ILE A 121 11.68 -7.65 17.47
N LYS A 122 12.71 -8.15 18.16
CA LYS A 122 12.58 -8.81 19.46
C LYS A 122 12.02 -7.89 20.54
N GLU A 123 12.42 -6.64 20.57
CA GLU A 123 11.88 -5.63 21.48
C GLU A 123 10.38 -5.42 21.26
N LYS A 124 9.92 -5.47 20.02
CA LYS A 124 8.52 -5.27 19.60
C LYS A 124 7.68 -6.56 19.55
N GLU A 125 8.29 -7.73 19.63
CA GLU A 125 7.62 -9.03 19.46
C GLU A 125 6.39 -9.15 20.34
N LYS A 126 6.55 -8.86 21.64
CA LYS A 126 5.45 -8.98 22.61
C LYS A 126 4.29 -8.03 22.27
N GLU A 127 4.60 -6.80 21.91
CA GLU A 127 3.60 -5.79 21.54
C GLU A 127 2.82 -6.22 20.29
N ILE A 128 3.53 -6.78 19.28
CA ILE A 128 2.91 -7.31 18.06
C ILE A 128 1.96 -8.46 18.39
N ILE A 129 2.38 -9.42 19.22
CA ILE A 129 1.58 -10.59 19.60
C ILE A 129 0.32 -10.16 20.37
N ASP A 130 0.48 -9.27 21.34
CA ASP A 130 -0.62 -8.74 22.17
C ASP A 130 -1.60 -7.91 21.32
N PHE A 131 -1.07 -7.18 20.32
CA PHE A 131 -1.92 -6.43 19.38
C PHE A 131 -2.69 -7.35 18.45
N ALA A 132 -2.06 -8.38 17.88
CA ALA A 132 -2.70 -9.31 16.95
C ALA A 132 -3.85 -10.10 17.60
N ASP A 133 -3.79 -10.36 18.89
CA ASP A 133 -4.82 -11.05 19.68
C ASP A 133 -5.32 -12.35 19.00
N ILE A 134 -4.37 -13.24 18.69
CA ILE A 134 -4.63 -14.55 18.06
C ILE A 134 -4.34 -15.74 18.98
N GLY A 135 -3.99 -15.47 20.24
CA GLY A 135 -3.73 -16.49 21.27
C GLY A 135 -2.61 -17.47 20.88
N ASP A 136 -2.79 -18.73 21.27
CA ASP A 136 -1.79 -19.80 21.04
C ASP A 136 -1.52 -20.10 19.56
N PHE A 137 -2.33 -19.57 18.65
CA PHE A 137 -2.08 -19.73 17.21
C PHE A 137 -0.79 -19.09 16.77
N ILE A 138 -0.25 -18.11 17.53
CA ILE A 138 1.04 -17.50 17.23
C ILE A 138 2.17 -18.54 17.06
N ASN A 139 2.08 -19.66 17.78
CA ASN A 139 3.04 -20.77 17.75
C ASN A 139 2.70 -21.83 16.68
N ARG A 140 1.64 -21.64 15.90
CA ARG A 140 1.22 -22.58 14.84
C ARG A 140 1.58 -22.05 13.46
N PRO A 141 1.80 -22.95 12.46
CA PRO A 141 2.03 -22.54 11.09
C PRO A 141 0.88 -21.67 10.54
N VAL A 142 1.22 -20.58 9.84
CA VAL A 142 0.24 -19.62 9.30
C VAL A 142 -0.74 -20.25 8.31
N LYS A 143 -0.40 -21.38 7.68
CA LYS A 143 -1.33 -22.15 6.83
C LYS A 143 -2.58 -22.62 7.59
N THR A 144 -2.55 -22.67 8.92
CA THR A 144 -3.69 -23.08 9.78
C THR A 144 -4.55 -21.88 10.21
N TYR A 145 -4.18 -20.66 9.85
CA TYR A 145 -4.90 -19.45 10.24
C TYR A 145 -6.17 -19.27 9.41
N SER A 146 -7.19 -18.70 10.04
CA SER A 146 -8.29 -18.08 9.31
C SER A 146 -7.80 -16.82 8.59
N SER A 147 -8.55 -16.34 7.59
CA SER A 147 -8.24 -15.08 6.91
C SER A 147 -8.17 -13.90 7.88
N GLY A 148 -9.06 -13.88 8.90
CA GLY A 148 -9.05 -12.86 9.94
C GLY A 148 -7.79 -12.89 10.80
N MET A 149 -7.33 -14.07 11.25
CA MET A 149 -6.09 -14.21 12.02
C MET A 149 -4.86 -13.81 11.22
N TYR A 150 -4.82 -14.22 9.94
CA TYR A 150 -3.77 -13.81 9.02
C TYR A 150 -3.67 -12.28 8.92
N SER A 151 -4.81 -11.63 8.67
CA SER A 151 -4.86 -10.19 8.51
C SER A 151 -4.57 -9.44 9.82
N LYS A 152 -5.01 -9.97 10.98
CA LYS A 152 -4.69 -9.40 12.30
C LYS A 152 -3.19 -9.38 12.56
N LEU A 153 -2.49 -10.51 12.32
CA LEU A 153 -1.05 -10.58 12.50
C LEU A 153 -0.31 -9.69 11.51
N ALA A 154 -0.71 -9.71 10.23
CA ALA A 154 -0.11 -8.87 9.20
C ALA A 154 -0.21 -7.38 9.54
N PHE A 155 -1.40 -6.93 9.97
CA PHE A 155 -1.61 -5.55 10.41
C PHE A 155 -0.78 -5.22 11.65
N ALA A 156 -0.76 -6.11 12.67
CA ALA A 156 -0.02 -5.88 13.90
C ALA A 156 1.47 -5.66 13.64
N ILE A 157 2.09 -6.47 12.76
CA ILE A 157 3.50 -6.33 12.40
C ILE A 157 3.76 -4.95 11.79
N THR A 158 3.00 -4.57 10.77
CA THR A 158 3.23 -3.30 10.05
C THR A 158 2.88 -2.06 10.87
N ALA A 159 1.92 -2.18 11.80
CA ALA A 159 1.49 -1.06 12.65
C ALA A 159 2.39 -0.84 13.87
N ILE A 160 3.12 -1.86 14.32
CA ILE A 160 3.99 -1.79 15.50
C ILE A 160 5.46 -1.63 15.11
N LEU A 161 5.88 -2.24 13.99
CA LEU A 161 7.18 -1.96 13.38
C LEU A 161 7.06 -0.68 12.55
N GLU A 162 7.40 0.41 13.16
CA GLU A 162 7.17 1.75 12.65
C GLU A 162 8.19 2.12 11.56
N THR A 163 7.76 2.14 10.30
CA THR A 163 8.56 2.59 9.15
C THR A 163 8.44 4.10 8.92
N ASP A 164 9.43 4.72 8.25
CA ASP A 164 9.46 6.15 7.95
C ASP A 164 8.32 6.55 7.00
N ILE A 165 8.00 5.67 6.03
CA ILE A 165 6.92 5.86 5.06
C ILE A 165 5.87 4.76 5.25
N MET A 166 4.62 5.17 5.40
CA MET A 166 3.48 4.27 5.51
C MET A 166 2.54 4.41 4.33
N LEU A 167 2.27 3.31 3.66
CA LEU A 167 1.28 3.22 2.58
C LEU A 167 0.00 2.59 3.09
N ILE A 168 -1.13 3.22 2.81
CA ILE A 168 -2.46 2.78 3.25
C ILE A 168 -3.34 2.59 2.01
N ASP A 169 -3.71 1.34 1.69
CA ASP A 169 -4.76 1.05 0.71
C ASP A 169 -6.11 0.93 1.43
N GLU A 170 -7.17 1.37 0.81
CA GLU A 170 -8.53 1.56 1.34
C GLU A 170 -9.08 0.41 2.20
N VAL A 171 -8.57 -0.80 2.04
CA VAL A 171 -9.10 -2.02 2.65
C VAL A 171 -8.61 -2.22 4.08
N LEU A 172 -8.92 -1.29 5.00
CA LEU A 172 -8.65 -1.46 6.44
C LEU A 172 -9.81 -2.16 7.19
N SER A 173 -10.64 -2.92 6.51
CA SER A 173 -11.65 -3.80 7.14
C SER A 173 -11.02 -5.11 7.58
N VAL A 174 -10.05 -5.06 8.50
CA VAL A 174 -9.30 -6.22 8.98
C VAL A 174 -9.97 -6.84 10.22
N GLY A 175 -10.18 -8.14 10.21
CA GLY A 175 -10.61 -8.90 11.38
C GLY A 175 -12.09 -8.72 11.75
N ASP A 176 -12.42 -9.05 13.02
CA ASP A 176 -13.75 -8.87 13.62
C ASP A 176 -14.02 -7.41 14.02
N ALA A 177 -15.24 -7.11 14.49
CA ALA A 177 -15.65 -5.75 14.84
C ALA A 177 -14.72 -5.09 15.90
N LYS A 178 -14.29 -5.87 16.90
CA LYS A 178 -13.39 -5.39 17.96
C LYS A 178 -12.01 -5.04 17.41
N PHE A 179 -11.48 -5.88 16.52
CA PHE A 179 -10.18 -5.61 15.90
C PHE A 179 -10.23 -4.46 14.91
N LYS A 180 -11.35 -4.28 14.20
CA LYS A 180 -11.58 -3.11 13.33
C LYS A 180 -11.47 -1.79 14.09
N GLU A 181 -12.10 -1.70 15.26
CA GLU A 181 -12.00 -0.52 16.10
C GLU A 181 -10.56 -0.29 16.60
N LYS A 182 -9.90 -1.37 17.10
CA LYS A 182 -8.52 -1.33 17.57
C LYS A 182 -7.54 -0.89 16.47
N SER A 183 -7.67 -1.47 15.27
CA SER A 183 -6.83 -1.16 14.12
C SER A 183 -7.08 0.25 13.59
N TYR A 184 -8.32 0.71 13.58
CA TYR A 184 -8.66 2.09 13.21
C TYR A 184 -8.04 3.11 14.16
N ASN A 185 -8.12 2.89 15.47
CA ASN A 185 -7.54 3.78 16.47
C ASN A 185 -6.00 3.82 16.35
N LYS A 186 -5.35 2.65 16.18
CA LYS A 186 -3.89 2.60 15.96
C LYS A 186 -3.48 3.30 14.68
N MET A 187 -4.21 3.09 13.59
CA MET A 187 -3.96 3.78 12.33
C MET A 187 -4.10 5.31 12.48
N LYS A 188 -5.14 5.78 13.19
CA LYS A 188 -5.33 7.21 13.45
C LYS A 188 -4.15 7.78 14.24
N GLU A 189 -3.68 7.08 15.27
CA GLU A 189 -2.47 7.43 16.02
C GLU A 189 -1.26 7.57 15.09
N LEU A 190 -1.02 6.55 14.24
CA LEU A 190 0.10 6.52 13.31
C LEU A 190 0.05 7.64 12.26
N ILE A 191 -1.14 7.99 11.76
CA ILE A 191 -1.33 9.05 10.77
C ILE A 191 -1.16 10.44 11.40
N THR A 192 -1.53 10.62 12.67
CA THR A 192 -1.41 11.91 13.37
C THR A 192 -0.04 12.17 13.98
N ASP A 193 0.91 11.25 13.82
CA ASP A 193 2.31 11.47 14.21
C ASP A 193 2.99 12.34 13.15
N ASP A 194 3.25 13.61 13.45
CA ASP A 194 3.86 14.61 12.55
C ASP A 194 5.23 14.21 11.98
N LYS A 195 5.82 13.12 12.50
CA LYS A 195 7.12 12.61 12.01
C LYS A 195 6.99 11.63 10.86
N ARG A 196 5.78 11.16 10.56
CA ARG A 196 5.57 10.10 9.57
C ARG A 196 5.13 10.65 8.24
N THR A 197 5.72 10.10 7.21
CA THR A 197 5.26 10.31 5.85
C THR A 197 4.22 9.25 5.50
N VAL A 198 3.05 9.66 5.04
CA VAL A 198 1.94 8.74 4.76
C VAL A 198 1.40 8.95 3.36
N ILE A 199 1.16 7.86 2.63
CA ILE A 199 0.41 7.89 1.36
C ILE A 199 -0.86 7.06 1.54
N ILE A 200 -2.02 7.70 1.38
CA ILE A 200 -3.33 7.10 1.59
C ILE A 200 -4.09 7.02 0.26
N VAL A 201 -4.54 5.85 -0.12
CA VAL A 201 -5.58 5.67 -1.15
C VAL A 201 -6.92 5.50 -0.47
N SER A 202 -7.90 6.34 -0.76
CA SER A 202 -9.25 6.20 -0.23
C SER A 202 -10.31 6.76 -1.20
N HIS A 203 -11.50 6.11 -1.21
CA HIS A 203 -12.68 6.63 -1.87
C HIS A 203 -13.50 7.57 -0.96
N ASN A 204 -13.17 7.63 0.33
CA ASN A 204 -13.83 8.54 1.27
C ASN A 204 -13.16 9.92 1.21
N LEU A 205 -13.72 10.83 0.42
CA LEU A 205 -13.21 12.19 0.24
C LEU A 205 -13.19 12.99 1.54
N THR A 206 -14.10 12.69 2.48
CA THR A 206 -14.10 13.35 3.80
C THR A 206 -12.87 12.96 4.61
N THR A 207 -12.48 11.68 4.57
CA THR A 207 -11.24 11.21 5.20
C THR A 207 -10.02 11.89 4.59
N ILE A 208 -9.94 11.93 3.26
CA ILE A 208 -8.85 12.59 2.53
C ILE A 208 -8.78 14.07 2.90
N LYS A 209 -9.93 14.78 2.90
CA LYS A 209 -10.01 16.21 3.23
C LYS A 209 -9.51 16.53 4.65
N ASN A 210 -9.79 15.64 5.61
CA ASN A 210 -9.51 15.90 7.02
C ASN A 210 -8.10 15.46 7.44
N LEU A 211 -7.46 14.56 6.70
CA LEU A 211 -6.18 13.95 7.10
C LEU A 211 -5.01 14.35 6.20
N CYS A 212 -5.25 14.68 4.93
CA CYS A 212 -4.16 14.86 3.98
C CYS A 212 -3.71 16.32 3.86
N ASP A 213 -2.41 16.54 3.79
CA ASP A 213 -1.81 17.84 3.46
C ASP A 213 -1.99 18.17 1.98
N GLU A 214 -1.85 17.14 1.14
CA GLU A 214 -1.94 17.24 -0.31
C GLU A 214 -2.74 16.07 -0.89
N VAL A 215 -3.31 16.30 -2.06
CA VAL A 215 -4.09 15.31 -2.82
C VAL A 215 -3.54 15.21 -4.23
N LEU A 216 -3.25 13.99 -4.66
CA LEU A 216 -2.94 13.63 -6.02
C LEU A 216 -4.19 13.01 -6.67
N TRP A 217 -4.69 13.66 -7.70
CA TRP A 217 -5.78 13.13 -8.52
C TRP A 217 -5.24 12.35 -9.69
N LEU A 218 -5.51 11.04 -9.68
CA LEU A 218 -5.12 10.10 -10.72
C LEU A 218 -6.33 9.72 -11.59
N ASN A 219 -6.20 9.84 -12.92
CA ASN A 219 -7.22 9.38 -13.85
C ASN A 219 -6.56 8.66 -15.03
N ASP A 220 -7.08 7.48 -15.40
CA ASP A 220 -6.59 6.66 -16.51
C ASP A 220 -5.06 6.47 -16.55
N GLY A 221 -4.45 6.34 -15.37
CA GLY A 221 -3.00 6.15 -15.20
C GLY A 221 -2.17 7.42 -15.24
N GLU A 222 -2.78 8.59 -15.36
CA GLU A 222 -2.09 9.88 -15.44
C GLU A 222 -2.43 10.77 -14.25
N VAL A 223 -1.47 11.58 -13.79
CA VAL A 223 -1.71 12.61 -12.79
C VAL A 223 -2.41 13.79 -13.45
N ILE A 224 -3.61 14.09 -13.00
CA ILE A 224 -4.38 15.23 -13.50
C ILE A 224 -3.94 16.52 -12.77
N GLU A 225 -3.87 16.45 -11.45
CA GLU A 225 -3.48 17.60 -10.63
C GLU A 225 -3.01 17.14 -9.23
N ILE A 226 -2.10 17.91 -8.63
CA ILE A 226 -1.67 17.74 -7.23
C ILE A 226 -1.84 19.08 -6.53
N GLY A 227 -2.35 19.05 -5.30
CA GLY A 227 -2.52 20.27 -4.53
C GLY A 227 -3.29 20.04 -3.23
N LYS A 228 -3.71 21.14 -2.60
CA LYS A 228 -4.44 21.08 -1.34
C LYS A 228 -5.82 20.42 -1.51
N PRO A 229 -6.29 19.66 -0.49
CA PRO A 229 -7.59 18.99 -0.54
C PRO A 229 -8.74 19.91 -0.91
N GLU A 230 -8.76 21.14 -0.39
CA GLU A 230 -9.81 22.13 -0.63
C GLU A 230 -9.91 22.58 -2.09
N VAL A 231 -8.82 22.42 -2.85
CA VAL A 231 -8.74 22.79 -4.28
C VAL A 231 -9.07 21.59 -5.16
N ILE A 232 -8.46 20.45 -4.87
CA ILE A 232 -8.53 19.27 -5.74
C ILE A 232 -9.86 18.54 -5.61
N ILE A 233 -10.36 18.34 -4.39
CA ILE A 233 -11.59 17.58 -4.15
C ILE A 233 -12.81 18.17 -4.89
N PRO A 234 -13.10 19.47 -4.84
CA PRO A 234 -14.24 20.03 -5.58
C PRO A 234 -14.13 19.85 -7.10
N LYS A 235 -12.92 19.93 -7.67
CA LYS A 235 -12.69 19.69 -9.10
C LYS A 235 -12.95 18.23 -9.45
N TYR A 236 -12.48 17.29 -8.62
CA TYR A 236 -12.72 15.87 -8.77
C TYR A 236 -14.21 15.52 -8.69
N GLU A 237 -14.93 16.07 -7.68
CA GLU A 237 -16.38 15.86 -7.54
C GLU A 237 -17.15 16.35 -8.76
N LYS A 238 -16.78 17.53 -9.29
CA LYS A 238 -17.38 18.05 -10.53
C LYS A 238 -17.17 17.10 -11.69
N PHE A 239 -15.92 16.62 -11.89
CA PHE A 239 -15.58 15.66 -12.95
C PHE A 239 -16.33 14.32 -12.82
N MET A 240 -16.61 13.87 -11.59
CA MET A 240 -17.35 12.62 -11.34
C MET A 240 -18.84 12.73 -11.62
N ASN A 241 -19.40 13.95 -11.65
CA ASN A 241 -20.81 14.22 -11.91
C ASN A 241 -21.11 14.57 -13.37
N GLU A 242 -20.08 14.73 -14.19
CA GLU A 242 -20.17 14.89 -15.66
C GLU A 242 -20.18 13.54 -16.37
#